data_7694cf91283886a227651cc8316214db
#
_entry.id   7694cf91283886a227651cc8316214db
#
_cell.length_a   1.000
_cell.length_b   1.000
_cell.length_c   1.000
_cell.angle_alpha   90.00
_cell.angle_beta   90.00
_cell.angle_gamma   90.00
#
_symmetry.space_group_name_H-M   'P 1'
#
loop_
_entity.id
_entity.type
_entity.pdbx_description
1 polymer ?
#
loop_
_entity_poly.entity_id
_entity_poly.type
_entity_poly.pdbx_seq_one_letter_code
_entity_poly.pdbx_strand_id
1 'polypeptide(L)'
;MLKKLYKKSNIWFSVAWIIAYCLLLSVGDSLSDAIGIQKSVTFPVALLLSVLLFGFLKKNRLCEEYGLCRAQISARKMLYYLPVFLMLTANLWFGVTLNYGAAESLLYIASMLCVGFLEEVIFRGLLFGAMKKENLTAAIIVSSVTFGIGHIINLVNGSGAELLPNLLQVIYATAAGFMFVMMYYKSRSLLICISAHGLFNAISVFANNNLTSGQRILSCIGLTVITGAYALYLAFTLKKENRKLQ
;
A
#
# COMPACT_ATOMS: atom_id res chain seq x y z
N MET A 1 -4.87 -10.09 24.43
CA MET A 1 -4.21 -10.98 23.47
C MET A 1 -3.23 -10.21 22.56
N LEU A 2 -3.63 -9.23 21.79
CA LEU A 2 -2.79 -8.45 20.86
C LEU A 2 -1.54 -7.85 21.52
N LYS A 3 -1.67 -7.17 22.68
CA LYS A 3 -0.52 -6.58 23.38
C LYS A 3 0.50 -7.63 23.86
N LYS A 4 0.06 -8.84 24.22
CA LYS A 4 0.99 -9.93 24.60
C LYS A 4 1.79 -10.40 23.39
N LEU A 5 1.15 -10.59 22.23
CA LEU A 5 1.83 -10.96 20.98
C LEU A 5 2.83 -9.88 20.54
N TYR A 6 2.41 -8.61 20.55
CA TYR A 6 3.27 -7.46 20.22
C TYR A 6 4.53 -7.42 21.11
N LYS A 7 4.36 -7.59 22.43
CA LYS A 7 5.50 -7.62 23.37
C LYS A 7 6.42 -8.83 23.20
N LYS A 8 5.88 -9.96 22.72
CA LYS A 8 6.67 -11.19 22.50
C LYS A 8 7.50 -11.11 21.23
N SER A 9 6.92 -10.61 20.14
CA SER A 9 7.62 -10.44 18.85
C SER A 9 6.85 -9.49 17.93
N ASN A 10 7.49 -8.37 17.57
CA ASN A 10 6.92 -7.42 16.61
C ASN A 10 6.80 -8.03 15.20
N ILE A 11 7.70 -8.94 14.82
CA ILE A 11 7.65 -9.65 13.54
C ILE A 11 6.42 -10.55 13.48
N TRP A 12 6.21 -11.42 14.48
CA TRP A 12 5.03 -12.29 14.52
C TRP A 12 3.72 -11.50 14.65
N PHE A 13 3.74 -10.35 15.33
CA PHE A 13 2.61 -9.44 15.36
C PHE A 13 2.29 -8.89 13.96
N SER A 14 3.31 -8.49 13.18
CA SER A 14 3.15 -8.02 11.81
C SER A 14 2.62 -9.12 10.89
N VAL A 15 3.18 -10.34 10.99
CA VAL A 15 2.72 -11.51 10.22
C VAL A 15 1.26 -11.83 10.53
N ALA A 16 0.87 -11.80 11.81
CA ALA A 16 -0.53 -12.05 12.21
C ALA A 16 -1.49 -11.00 11.59
N TRP A 17 -1.08 -9.73 11.53
CA TRP A 17 -1.87 -8.68 10.86
C TRP A 17 -1.92 -8.86 9.35
N ILE A 18 -0.83 -9.29 8.69
CA ILE A 18 -0.83 -9.60 7.25
C ILE A 18 -1.83 -10.72 6.97
N ILE A 19 -1.76 -11.83 7.72
CA ILE A 19 -2.67 -12.97 7.54
C ILE A 19 -4.12 -12.56 7.78
N ALA A 20 -4.41 -11.86 8.89
CA ALA A 20 -5.75 -11.41 9.20
C ALA A 20 -6.30 -10.45 8.13
N TYR A 21 -5.50 -9.50 7.67
CA TYR A 21 -5.82 -8.58 6.59
C TYR A 21 -6.16 -9.33 5.30
N CYS A 22 -5.26 -10.20 4.83
CA CYS A 22 -5.47 -10.96 3.59
C CYS A 22 -6.71 -11.84 3.66
N LEU A 23 -6.89 -12.62 4.73
CA LEU A 23 -8.02 -13.54 4.86
C LEU A 23 -9.36 -12.79 4.98
N LEU A 24 -9.44 -11.78 5.84
CA LEU A 24 -10.72 -11.11 6.10
C LEU A 24 -11.15 -10.24 4.92
N LEU A 25 -10.22 -9.57 4.22
CA LEU A 25 -10.60 -8.84 3.01
C LEU A 25 -10.94 -9.76 1.85
N SER A 26 -10.26 -10.91 1.69
CA SER A 26 -10.63 -11.91 0.68
C SER A 26 -12.03 -12.46 0.91
N VAL A 27 -12.38 -12.78 2.15
CA VAL A 27 -13.76 -13.18 2.50
C VAL A 27 -14.74 -12.03 2.23
N GLY A 28 -14.37 -10.80 2.59
CA GLY A 28 -15.19 -9.61 2.30
C GLY A 28 -15.43 -9.40 0.82
N ASP A 29 -14.42 -9.57 -0.03
CA ASP A 29 -14.54 -9.46 -1.49
C ASP A 29 -15.43 -10.56 -2.06
N SER A 30 -15.21 -11.83 -1.66
CA SER A 30 -16.06 -12.95 -2.10
C SER A 30 -17.51 -12.78 -1.69
N LEU A 31 -17.78 -12.29 -0.48
CA LEU A 31 -19.16 -12.03 -0.02
C LEU A 31 -19.79 -10.84 -0.74
N SER A 32 -19.04 -9.77 -1.01
CA SER A 32 -19.52 -8.61 -1.78
C SER A 32 -19.91 -9.02 -3.19
N ASP A 33 -19.10 -9.89 -3.83
CA ASP A 33 -19.37 -10.43 -5.16
C ASP A 33 -20.62 -11.32 -5.15
N ALA A 34 -20.77 -12.21 -4.18
CA ALA A 34 -21.96 -13.06 -4.01
C ALA A 34 -23.25 -12.24 -3.77
N ILE A 35 -23.18 -11.08 -3.13
CA ILE A 35 -24.31 -10.16 -2.93
C ILE A 35 -24.60 -9.38 -4.22
N GLY A 36 -23.62 -9.22 -5.11
CA GLY A 36 -23.73 -8.42 -6.34
C GLY A 36 -23.64 -6.90 -6.11
N ILE A 37 -23.09 -6.45 -4.97
CA ILE A 37 -22.86 -5.04 -4.64
C ILE A 37 -21.39 -4.86 -4.27
N GLN A 38 -20.66 -4.14 -5.11
CA GLN A 38 -19.21 -3.95 -4.97
C GLN A 38 -18.82 -3.35 -3.60
N LYS A 39 -17.90 -4.05 -2.92
CA LYS A 39 -17.33 -3.63 -1.64
C LYS A 39 -18.32 -3.46 -0.47
N SER A 40 -19.55 -3.97 -0.60
CA SER A 40 -20.58 -3.88 0.45
C SER A 40 -20.19 -4.55 1.77
N VAL A 41 -19.44 -5.65 1.72
CA VAL A 41 -18.89 -6.35 2.89
C VAL A 41 -17.43 -5.97 3.11
N THR A 42 -16.66 -5.81 2.04
CA THR A 42 -15.23 -5.45 2.12
C THR A 42 -15.02 -4.14 2.86
N PHE A 43 -15.82 -3.10 2.57
CA PHE A 43 -15.68 -1.80 3.23
C PHE A 43 -15.90 -1.86 4.75
N PRO A 44 -16.99 -2.39 5.29
CA PRO A 44 -17.17 -2.53 6.74
C PRO A 44 -16.03 -3.31 7.41
N VAL A 45 -15.55 -4.39 6.77
CA VAL A 45 -14.44 -5.20 7.29
C VAL A 45 -13.13 -4.39 7.29
N ALA A 46 -12.81 -3.71 6.19
CA ALA A 46 -11.62 -2.86 6.10
C ALA A 46 -11.65 -1.71 7.11
N LEU A 47 -12.82 -1.08 7.28
CA LEU A 47 -13.01 -0.03 8.28
C LEU A 47 -12.82 -0.56 9.70
N LEU A 48 -13.42 -1.70 10.03
CA LEU A 48 -13.25 -2.34 11.34
C LEU A 48 -11.78 -2.65 11.63
N LEU A 49 -11.07 -3.26 10.68
CA LEU A 49 -9.64 -3.56 10.84
C LEU A 49 -8.82 -2.28 11.00
N SER A 50 -9.12 -1.22 10.24
CA SER A 50 -8.46 0.08 10.36
C SER A 50 -8.66 0.70 11.74
N VAL A 51 -9.89 0.68 12.26
CA VAL A 51 -10.22 1.19 13.60
C VAL A 51 -9.52 0.38 14.69
N LEU A 52 -9.51 -0.95 14.58
CA LEU A 52 -8.84 -1.83 15.53
C LEU A 52 -7.32 -1.61 15.55
N LEU A 53 -6.69 -1.52 14.38
CA LEU A 53 -5.25 -1.30 14.25
C LEU A 53 -4.86 0.09 14.76
N PHE A 54 -5.57 1.14 14.31
CA PHE A 54 -5.32 2.50 14.77
C PHE A 54 -5.57 2.65 16.27
N GLY A 55 -6.66 2.07 16.79
CA GLY A 55 -6.99 2.05 18.22
C GLY A 55 -5.90 1.36 19.05
N PHE A 56 -5.36 0.25 18.56
CA PHE A 56 -4.23 -0.44 19.20
C PHE A 56 -2.98 0.46 19.26
N LEU A 57 -2.63 1.10 18.14
CA LEU A 57 -1.46 1.99 18.07
C LEU A 57 -1.64 3.20 18.99
N LYS A 58 -2.80 3.86 18.96
CA LYS A 58 -3.12 5.02 19.78
C LYS A 58 -3.10 4.69 21.27
N LYS A 59 -3.78 3.60 21.67
CA LYS A 59 -3.84 3.14 23.08
C LYS A 59 -2.46 2.82 23.66
N ASN A 60 -1.54 2.32 22.83
CA ASN A 60 -0.18 1.96 23.26
C ASN A 60 0.85 3.07 23.00
N ARG A 61 0.44 4.27 22.54
CA ARG A 61 1.30 5.43 22.22
C ARG A 61 2.35 5.13 21.14
N LEU A 62 1.99 4.30 20.17
CA LEU A 62 2.87 3.83 19.10
C LEU A 62 2.71 4.64 17.78
N CYS A 63 1.81 5.61 17.71
CA CYS A 63 1.52 6.35 16.48
C CYS A 63 2.77 7.01 15.90
N GLU A 64 3.57 7.71 16.69
CA GLU A 64 4.80 8.37 16.22
C GLU A 64 5.89 7.35 15.86
N GLU A 65 6.05 6.29 16.66
CA GLU A 65 7.03 5.23 16.40
C GLU A 65 6.81 4.59 15.02
N TYR A 66 5.53 4.40 14.62
CA TYR A 66 5.14 3.84 13.33
C TYR A 66 4.82 4.91 12.27
N GLY A 67 5.24 6.15 12.49
CA GLY A 67 5.19 7.19 11.47
C GLY A 67 3.81 7.80 11.21
N LEU A 68 2.81 7.57 12.08
CA LEU A 68 1.52 8.28 12.02
C LEU A 68 1.69 9.71 12.59
N CYS A 69 2.61 10.46 12.02
CA CYS A 69 3.00 11.81 12.39
C CYS A 69 3.34 12.62 11.13
N ARG A 70 3.51 13.93 11.26
CA ARG A 70 3.91 14.80 10.16
C ARG A 70 5.32 14.45 9.65
N ALA A 71 5.56 14.66 8.35
CA ALA A 71 6.87 14.48 7.75
C ALA A 71 7.92 15.37 8.43
N GLN A 72 9.08 14.80 8.74
CA GLN A 72 10.18 15.48 9.44
C GLN A 72 11.16 16.17 8.49
N ILE A 73 10.88 16.10 7.18
CA ILE A 73 11.71 16.76 6.15
C ILE A 73 10.85 17.58 5.20
N SER A 74 11.47 18.57 4.54
CA SER A 74 10.77 19.41 3.57
C SER A 74 10.41 18.65 2.30
N ALA A 75 9.29 19.02 1.66
CA ALA A 75 8.84 18.46 0.39
C ALA A 75 9.90 18.62 -0.73
N ARG A 76 10.73 19.68 -0.68
CA ARG A 76 11.85 19.89 -1.62
C ARG A 76 12.82 18.70 -1.64
N LYS A 77 13.15 18.13 -0.49
CA LYS A 77 14.03 16.95 -0.38
C LYS A 77 13.39 15.68 -0.93
N MET A 78 12.09 15.70 -1.17
CA MET A 78 11.27 14.64 -1.77
C MET A 78 10.84 14.99 -3.21
N LEU A 79 11.56 15.86 -3.92
CA LEU A 79 11.17 16.37 -5.24
C LEU A 79 9.72 16.86 -5.30
N TYR A 80 9.22 17.48 -4.23
CA TYR A 80 7.82 17.90 -4.09
C TYR A 80 6.81 16.79 -4.39
N TYR A 81 7.23 15.52 -4.23
CA TYR A 81 6.43 14.32 -4.52
C TYR A 81 5.94 14.21 -5.98
N LEU A 82 6.61 14.87 -6.94
CA LEU A 82 6.23 14.84 -8.36
C LEU A 82 6.06 13.41 -8.91
N PRO A 83 6.96 12.42 -8.63
CA PRO A 83 6.75 11.06 -9.10
C PRO A 83 5.51 10.38 -8.51
N VAL A 84 5.10 10.77 -7.29
CA VAL A 84 3.85 10.28 -6.67
C VAL A 84 2.63 10.81 -7.43
N PHE A 85 2.62 12.09 -7.82
CA PHE A 85 1.54 12.65 -8.64
C PHE A 85 1.45 11.95 -9.99
N LEU A 86 2.58 11.64 -10.64
CA LEU A 86 2.60 10.87 -11.89
C LEU A 86 2.02 9.47 -11.69
N MET A 87 2.39 8.78 -10.61
CA MET A 87 1.83 7.48 -10.25
C MET A 87 0.30 7.56 -10.08
N LEU A 88 -0.22 8.59 -9.41
CA LEU A 88 -1.67 8.76 -9.18
C LEU A 88 -2.47 8.83 -10.48
N THR A 89 -1.89 9.39 -11.55
CA THR A 89 -2.57 9.49 -12.85
C THR A 89 -2.64 8.18 -13.62
N ALA A 90 -1.87 7.15 -13.23
CA ALA A 90 -1.67 5.95 -14.05
C ALA A 90 -2.98 5.19 -14.34
N ASN A 91 -3.91 5.18 -13.39
CA ASN A 91 -5.23 4.56 -13.60
C ASN A 91 -6.07 5.25 -14.69
N LEU A 92 -5.70 6.45 -15.11
CA LEU A 92 -6.44 7.27 -16.09
C LEU A 92 -5.74 7.37 -17.45
N TRP A 93 -4.54 6.77 -17.62
CA TRP A 93 -3.74 6.91 -18.85
C TRP A 93 -4.42 6.40 -20.12
N PHE A 94 -5.29 5.41 -19.98
CA PHE A 94 -6.00 4.79 -21.11
C PHE A 94 -7.52 5.04 -21.09
N GLY A 95 -7.90 6.18 -20.53
CA GLY A 95 -9.29 6.62 -20.48
C GLY A 95 -9.95 6.44 -19.10
N VAL A 96 -11.11 7.07 -18.97
CA VAL A 96 -11.92 7.11 -17.76
C VAL A 96 -13.26 6.46 -18.04
N THR A 97 -13.72 5.60 -17.12
CA THR A 97 -14.98 4.91 -17.22
C THR A 97 -15.72 4.97 -15.87
N LEU A 98 -17.03 5.15 -15.90
CA LEU A 98 -17.88 4.99 -14.73
C LEU A 98 -18.28 3.52 -14.63
N ASN A 99 -17.52 2.74 -13.86
CA ASN A 99 -17.70 1.28 -13.79
C ASN A 99 -18.88 0.86 -12.90
N TYR A 100 -19.30 1.72 -11.97
CA TYR A 100 -20.30 1.41 -10.94
C TYR A 100 -21.26 2.57 -10.74
N GLY A 101 -22.43 2.29 -10.14
CA GLY A 101 -23.33 3.32 -9.66
C GLY A 101 -22.73 4.18 -8.55
N ALA A 102 -23.32 5.33 -8.25
CA ALA A 102 -22.78 6.29 -7.29
C ALA A 102 -22.54 5.67 -5.91
N ALA A 103 -23.47 4.87 -5.39
CA ALA A 103 -23.34 4.23 -4.07
C ALA A 103 -22.16 3.23 -4.03
N GLU A 104 -22.05 2.36 -5.06
CA GLU A 104 -20.96 1.40 -5.16
C GLU A 104 -19.61 2.08 -5.35
N SER A 105 -19.55 3.16 -6.15
CA SER A 105 -18.33 3.96 -6.32
C SER A 105 -17.87 4.56 -4.99
N LEU A 106 -18.80 5.04 -4.15
CA LEU A 106 -18.48 5.54 -2.81
C LEU A 106 -17.98 4.43 -1.88
N LEU A 107 -18.62 3.26 -1.88
CA LEU A 107 -18.16 2.09 -1.12
C LEU A 107 -16.77 1.64 -1.56
N TYR A 108 -16.52 1.61 -2.88
CA TYR A 108 -15.22 1.28 -3.45
C TYR A 108 -14.14 2.27 -2.99
N ILE A 109 -14.35 3.57 -3.18
CA ILE A 109 -13.42 4.62 -2.76
C ILE A 109 -13.11 4.52 -1.26
N ALA A 110 -14.15 4.43 -0.41
CA ALA A 110 -13.98 4.32 1.02
C ALA A 110 -13.22 3.05 1.43
N SER A 111 -13.52 1.91 0.79
CA SER A 111 -12.79 0.66 0.98
C SER A 111 -11.30 0.82 0.63
N MET A 112 -10.99 1.41 -0.52
CA MET A 112 -9.62 1.59 -1.01
C MET A 112 -8.80 2.56 -0.16
N LEU A 113 -9.42 3.55 0.44
CA LEU A 113 -8.76 4.42 1.43
C LEU A 113 -8.40 3.65 2.71
N CYS A 114 -9.30 2.77 3.19
CA CYS A 114 -9.00 1.89 4.32
C CYS A 114 -7.90 0.88 3.98
N VAL A 115 -7.92 0.30 2.78
CA VAL A 115 -6.86 -0.61 2.27
C VAL A 115 -5.52 0.10 2.26
N GLY A 116 -5.44 1.31 1.69
CA GLY A 116 -4.19 2.09 1.69
C GLY A 116 -3.66 2.36 3.10
N PHE A 117 -4.54 2.66 4.07
CA PHE A 117 -4.15 2.79 5.48
C PHE A 117 -3.62 1.47 6.05
N LEU A 118 -4.37 0.38 5.90
CA LEU A 118 -4.00 -0.92 6.46
C LEU A 118 -2.68 -1.42 5.91
N GLU A 119 -2.50 -1.40 4.60
CA GLU A 119 -1.30 -1.92 3.95
C GLU A 119 -0.07 -1.09 4.33
N GLU A 120 -0.15 0.25 4.32
CA GLU A 120 1.00 1.06 4.71
C GLU A 120 1.37 0.88 6.19
N VAL A 121 0.38 0.82 7.08
CA VAL A 121 0.66 0.58 8.50
C VAL A 121 1.21 -0.82 8.74
N ILE A 122 0.66 -1.85 8.09
CA ILE A 122 1.11 -3.25 8.27
C ILE A 122 2.50 -3.46 7.67
N PHE A 123 2.72 -3.09 6.39
CA PHE A 123 3.98 -3.41 5.70
C PHE A 123 5.10 -2.43 6.05
N ARG A 124 4.84 -1.11 6.11
CA ARG A 124 5.88 -0.08 6.36
C ARG A 124 5.97 0.27 7.83
N GLY A 125 4.84 0.39 8.51
CA GLY A 125 4.83 0.61 9.96
C GLY A 125 5.37 -0.60 10.70
N LEU A 126 4.59 -1.68 10.73
CA LEU A 126 4.84 -2.84 11.58
C LEU A 126 5.99 -3.70 11.06
N LEU A 127 5.90 -4.27 9.84
CA LEU A 127 6.87 -5.25 9.34
C LEU A 127 8.25 -4.63 9.12
N PHE A 128 8.34 -3.57 8.32
CA PHE A 128 9.59 -2.85 8.12
C PHE A 128 10.11 -2.28 9.44
N GLY A 129 9.22 -1.69 10.27
CA GLY A 129 9.57 -1.15 11.58
C GLY A 129 10.19 -2.18 12.53
N ALA A 130 9.69 -3.44 12.52
CA ALA A 130 10.21 -4.53 13.32
C ALA A 130 11.61 -4.98 12.89
N MET A 131 11.91 -4.95 11.58
CA MET A 131 13.15 -5.48 11.02
C MET A 131 14.27 -4.45 10.88
N LYS A 132 13.95 -3.16 10.69
CA LYS A 132 14.92 -2.12 10.32
C LYS A 132 16.04 -1.89 11.33
N LYS A 133 15.82 -2.24 12.60
CA LYS A 133 16.83 -2.07 13.67
C LYS A 133 17.94 -3.12 13.57
N GLU A 134 17.63 -4.30 13.08
CA GLU A 134 18.58 -5.41 12.93
C GLU A 134 19.29 -5.34 11.58
N ASN A 135 18.51 -5.24 10.50
CA ASN A 135 19.05 -5.18 9.14
C ASN A 135 18.16 -4.30 8.25
N LEU A 136 18.59 -3.08 7.98
CA LEU A 136 17.85 -2.11 7.17
C LEU A 136 17.63 -2.61 5.74
N THR A 137 18.64 -3.21 5.11
CA THR A 137 18.54 -3.69 3.73
C THR A 137 17.53 -4.85 3.62
N ALA A 138 17.62 -5.82 4.54
CA ALA A 138 16.65 -6.90 4.62
C ALA A 138 15.23 -6.38 4.87
N ALA A 139 15.06 -5.41 5.78
CA ALA A 139 13.77 -4.81 6.07
C ALA A 139 13.14 -4.14 4.83
N ILE A 140 13.94 -3.39 4.05
CA ILE A 140 13.49 -2.77 2.80
C ILE A 140 13.04 -3.84 1.80
N ILE A 141 13.87 -4.86 1.57
CA ILE A 141 13.59 -5.92 0.59
C ILE A 141 12.36 -6.72 1.02
N VAL A 142 12.33 -7.23 2.26
CA VAL A 142 11.23 -8.08 2.73
C VAL A 142 9.91 -7.31 2.72
N SER A 143 9.86 -6.09 3.25
CA SER A 143 8.63 -5.31 3.25
C SER A 143 8.11 -5.02 1.83
N SER A 144 9.00 -4.73 0.87
CA SER A 144 8.61 -4.39 -0.50
C SER A 144 8.19 -5.62 -1.31
N VAL A 145 8.95 -6.71 -1.20
CA VAL A 145 8.69 -7.95 -1.94
C VAL A 145 7.45 -8.68 -1.40
N THR A 146 7.31 -8.78 -0.08
CA THR A 146 6.09 -9.40 0.52
C THR A 146 4.84 -8.62 0.19
N PHE A 147 4.91 -7.28 0.14
CA PHE A 147 3.81 -6.44 -0.30
C PHE A 147 3.41 -6.76 -1.75
N GLY A 148 4.36 -6.79 -2.69
CA GLY A 148 4.08 -7.09 -4.10
C GLY A 148 3.52 -8.50 -4.28
N ILE A 149 4.18 -9.52 -3.70
CA ILE A 149 3.75 -10.93 -3.79
C ILE A 149 2.37 -11.13 -3.14
N GLY A 150 2.03 -10.37 -2.11
CA GLY A 150 0.72 -10.42 -1.47
C GLY A 150 -0.46 -10.26 -2.43
N HIS A 151 -0.26 -9.54 -3.55
CA HIS A 151 -1.29 -9.36 -4.58
C HIS A 151 -1.65 -10.65 -5.36
N ILE A 152 -0.83 -11.72 -5.27
CA ILE A 152 -1.17 -13.03 -5.86
C ILE A 152 -2.48 -13.57 -5.30
N ILE A 153 -2.85 -13.20 -4.06
CA ILE A 153 -4.10 -13.63 -3.44
C ILE A 153 -5.33 -13.20 -4.25
N ASN A 154 -5.22 -12.14 -5.06
CA ASN A 154 -6.30 -11.67 -5.92
C ASN A 154 -6.75 -12.71 -6.98
N LEU A 155 -5.90 -13.69 -7.30
CA LEU A 155 -6.29 -14.79 -8.19
C LEU A 155 -7.31 -15.76 -7.58
N VAL A 156 -7.44 -15.76 -6.26
CA VAL A 156 -8.26 -16.77 -5.52
C VAL A 156 -9.25 -16.14 -4.54
N ASN A 157 -9.30 -14.80 -4.43
CA ASN A 157 -10.09 -14.11 -3.41
C ASN A 157 -11.47 -13.61 -3.89
N GLY A 158 -11.95 -14.07 -5.06
CA GLY A 158 -13.21 -13.61 -5.62
C GLY A 158 -13.19 -12.23 -6.30
N SER A 159 -12.00 -11.61 -6.45
CA SER A 159 -11.87 -10.32 -7.14
C SER A 159 -11.98 -10.41 -8.66
N GLY A 160 -12.09 -11.63 -9.22
CA GLY A 160 -12.14 -11.84 -10.67
C GLY A 160 -10.82 -11.52 -11.40
N ALA A 161 -9.69 -11.42 -10.67
CA ALA A 161 -8.41 -11.09 -11.30
C ALA A 161 -7.93 -12.18 -12.26
N GLU A 162 -7.57 -11.77 -13.48
CA GLU A 162 -6.93 -12.64 -14.49
C GLU A 162 -5.43 -12.77 -14.21
N LEU A 163 -4.82 -13.86 -14.70
CA LEU A 163 -3.42 -14.19 -14.44
C LEU A 163 -2.45 -13.08 -14.90
N LEU A 164 -2.56 -12.63 -16.17
CA LEU A 164 -1.63 -11.62 -16.70
C LEU A 164 -1.74 -10.28 -15.96
N PRO A 165 -2.93 -9.66 -15.80
CA PRO A 165 -3.06 -8.44 -15.00
C PRO A 165 -2.53 -8.58 -13.58
N ASN A 166 -2.75 -9.71 -12.93
CA ASN A 166 -2.27 -9.95 -11.58
C ASN A 166 -0.75 -10.06 -11.49
N LEU A 167 -0.10 -10.76 -12.41
CA LEU A 167 1.36 -10.83 -12.47
C LEU A 167 1.99 -9.44 -12.73
N LEU A 168 1.38 -8.66 -13.63
CA LEU A 168 1.80 -7.27 -13.86
C LEU A 168 1.63 -6.42 -12.59
N GLN A 169 0.53 -6.65 -11.83
CA GLN A 169 0.31 -6.00 -10.55
C GLN A 169 1.40 -6.32 -9.54
N VAL A 170 1.80 -7.59 -9.40
CA VAL A 170 2.90 -8.00 -8.51
C VAL A 170 4.20 -7.25 -8.83
N ILE A 171 4.51 -7.06 -10.12
CA ILE A 171 5.72 -6.37 -10.57
C ILE A 171 5.69 -4.90 -10.14
N TYR A 172 4.68 -4.13 -10.57
CA TYR A 172 4.64 -2.71 -10.24
C TYR A 172 4.37 -2.45 -8.77
N ALA A 173 3.60 -3.31 -8.08
CA ALA A 173 3.38 -3.20 -6.64
C ALA A 173 4.66 -3.44 -5.84
N THR A 174 5.53 -4.37 -6.28
CA THR A 174 6.86 -4.54 -5.68
C THR A 174 7.69 -3.26 -5.82
N ALA A 175 7.74 -2.66 -7.01
CA ALA A 175 8.45 -1.40 -7.24
C ALA A 175 7.86 -0.24 -6.42
N ALA A 176 6.53 -0.13 -6.36
CA ALA A 176 5.84 0.81 -5.47
C ALA A 176 6.15 0.52 -3.99
N GLY A 177 6.29 -0.75 -3.63
CA GLY A 177 6.75 -1.19 -2.31
C GLY A 177 8.08 -0.56 -1.91
N PHE A 178 9.07 -0.64 -2.78
CA PHE A 178 10.37 0.03 -2.57
C PHE A 178 10.23 1.55 -2.47
N MET A 179 9.41 2.17 -3.31
CA MET A 179 9.15 3.61 -3.26
C MET A 179 8.57 4.03 -1.90
N PHE A 180 7.50 3.38 -1.44
CA PHE A 180 6.85 3.73 -0.19
C PHE A 180 7.73 3.49 1.03
N VAL A 181 8.51 2.40 1.06
CA VAL A 181 9.49 2.15 2.12
C VAL A 181 10.53 3.27 2.17
N MET A 182 11.08 3.67 1.03
CA MET A 182 12.08 4.73 0.97
C MET A 182 11.50 6.10 1.32
N MET A 183 10.26 6.39 0.88
CA MET A 183 9.54 7.61 1.29
C MET A 183 9.33 7.65 2.81
N TYR A 184 8.83 6.57 3.39
CA TYR A 184 8.65 6.46 4.84
C TYR A 184 9.97 6.58 5.59
N TYR A 185 10.99 5.83 5.19
CA TYR A 185 12.29 5.83 5.85
C TYR A 185 12.93 7.23 5.85
N LYS A 186 12.84 7.95 4.73
CA LYS A 186 13.40 9.31 4.60
C LYS A 186 12.55 10.36 5.30
N SER A 187 11.22 10.34 5.14
CA SER A 187 10.32 11.38 5.70
C SER A 187 9.96 11.16 7.16
N ARG A 188 10.13 9.93 7.68
CA ARG A 188 9.65 9.48 9.00
C ARG A 188 8.13 9.57 9.15
N SER A 189 7.39 9.69 8.05
CA SER A 189 5.93 9.81 8.04
C SER A 189 5.29 8.79 7.10
N LEU A 190 4.31 8.04 7.61
CA LEU A 190 3.45 7.18 6.82
C LEU A 190 2.26 7.95 6.20
N LEU A 191 1.91 9.13 6.71
CA LEU A 191 0.72 9.84 6.26
C LEU A 191 0.74 10.10 4.75
N ILE A 192 1.91 10.44 4.20
CA ILE A 192 2.05 10.68 2.76
C ILE A 192 1.91 9.37 1.97
N CYS A 193 2.50 8.28 2.48
CA CYS A 193 2.38 6.97 1.85
C CYS A 193 0.93 6.47 1.87
N ILE A 194 0.25 6.59 3.01
CA ILE A 194 -1.17 6.25 3.19
C ILE A 194 -2.05 7.04 2.22
N SER A 195 -1.85 8.38 2.15
CA SER A 195 -2.62 9.24 1.25
C SER A 195 -2.37 8.89 -0.22
N ALA A 196 -1.11 8.73 -0.61
CA ALA A 196 -0.74 8.40 -1.99
C ALA A 196 -1.28 7.03 -2.41
N HIS A 197 -1.11 6.02 -1.57
CA HIS A 197 -1.56 4.66 -1.84
C HIS A 197 -3.10 4.58 -1.87
N GLY A 198 -3.76 5.12 -0.84
CA GLY A 198 -5.22 5.13 -0.76
C GLY A 198 -5.86 5.87 -1.93
N LEU A 199 -5.31 7.03 -2.34
CA LEU A 199 -5.78 7.77 -3.51
C LEU A 199 -5.53 7.02 -4.82
N PHE A 200 -4.35 6.41 -5.01
CA PHE A 200 -4.07 5.59 -6.18
C PHE A 200 -5.10 4.47 -6.34
N ASN A 201 -5.36 3.73 -5.26
CA ASN A 201 -6.35 2.67 -5.25
C ASN A 201 -7.78 3.21 -5.44
N ALA A 202 -8.13 4.33 -4.80
CA ALA A 202 -9.47 4.92 -4.93
C ALA A 202 -9.75 5.42 -6.36
N ILE A 203 -8.78 6.04 -7.03
CA ILE A 203 -8.90 6.51 -8.41
C ILE A 203 -9.11 5.35 -9.38
N SER A 204 -8.69 4.14 -9.06
CA SER A 204 -8.90 2.96 -9.92
C SER A 204 -10.37 2.64 -10.19
N VAL A 205 -11.31 3.15 -9.37
CA VAL A 205 -12.77 3.03 -9.63
C VAL A 205 -13.18 3.64 -10.97
N PHE A 206 -12.41 4.60 -11.46
CA PHE A 206 -12.60 5.30 -12.74
C PHE A 206 -11.71 4.76 -13.88
N ALA A 207 -10.89 3.74 -13.60
CA ALA A 207 -10.00 3.17 -14.61
C ALA A 207 -10.80 2.49 -15.73
N ASN A 208 -10.32 2.59 -16.97
CA ASN A 208 -10.88 1.81 -18.07
C ASN A 208 -10.54 0.32 -17.87
N ASN A 209 -11.57 -0.51 -17.71
CA ASN A 209 -11.40 -1.96 -17.51
C ASN A 209 -11.15 -2.72 -18.82
N ASN A 210 -11.45 -2.12 -19.98
CA ASN A 210 -11.33 -2.74 -21.30
C ASN A 210 -9.94 -2.48 -21.94
N LEU A 211 -8.86 -2.69 -21.18
CA LEU A 211 -7.52 -2.52 -21.70
C LEU A 211 -7.03 -3.73 -22.46
N THR A 212 -6.36 -3.49 -23.58
CA THR A 212 -5.59 -4.52 -24.29
C THR A 212 -4.39 -4.99 -23.45
N SER A 213 -3.88 -6.20 -23.72
CA SER A 213 -2.67 -6.71 -23.05
C SER A 213 -1.48 -5.75 -23.21
N GLY A 214 -1.33 -5.13 -24.40
CA GLY A 214 -0.28 -4.15 -24.64
C GLY A 214 -0.40 -2.91 -23.74
N GLN A 215 -1.61 -2.37 -23.55
CA GLN A 215 -1.86 -1.23 -22.66
C GLN A 215 -1.59 -1.58 -21.20
N ARG A 216 -1.98 -2.79 -20.74
CA ARG A 216 -1.68 -3.29 -19.40
C ARG A 216 -0.17 -3.41 -19.16
N ILE A 217 0.58 -3.96 -20.13
CA ILE A 217 2.03 -4.06 -20.07
C ILE A 217 2.67 -2.66 -20.03
N LEU A 218 2.22 -1.72 -20.87
CA LEU A 218 2.74 -0.37 -20.89
C LEU A 218 2.49 0.38 -19.57
N SER A 219 1.30 0.23 -18.97
CA SER A 219 1.01 0.75 -17.63
C SER A 219 1.95 0.17 -16.58
N CYS A 220 2.18 -1.14 -16.60
CA CYS A 220 3.09 -1.81 -15.69
C CYS A 220 4.52 -1.28 -15.82
N ILE A 221 5.04 -1.16 -17.04
CA ILE A 221 6.36 -0.61 -17.31
C ILE A 221 6.44 0.84 -16.79
N GLY A 222 5.46 1.68 -17.14
CA GLY A 222 5.43 3.08 -16.71
C GLY A 222 5.42 3.21 -15.19
N LEU A 223 4.53 2.48 -14.50
CA LEU A 223 4.47 2.47 -13.03
C LEU A 223 5.77 1.96 -12.41
N THR A 224 6.33 0.85 -12.93
CA THR A 224 7.58 0.27 -12.42
C THR A 224 8.74 1.24 -12.58
N VAL A 225 8.86 1.91 -13.74
CA VAL A 225 9.93 2.89 -13.99
C VAL A 225 9.77 4.11 -13.08
N ILE A 226 8.57 4.69 -12.98
CA ILE A 226 8.33 5.88 -12.14
C ILE A 226 8.64 5.58 -10.67
N THR A 227 8.08 4.49 -10.13
CA THR A 227 8.23 4.16 -8.71
C THR A 227 9.62 3.65 -8.39
N GLY A 228 10.21 2.81 -9.25
CA GLY A 228 11.57 2.29 -9.10
C GLY A 228 12.64 3.39 -9.20
N ALA A 229 12.55 4.27 -10.20
CA ALA A 229 13.47 5.40 -10.35
C ALA A 229 13.40 6.35 -9.15
N TYR A 230 12.19 6.62 -8.64
CA TYR A 230 12.03 7.45 -7.46
C TYR A 230 12.57 6.78 -6.19
N ALA A 231 12.35 5.48 -6.01
CA ALA A 231 12.94 4.73 -4.92
C ALA A 231 14.48 4.81 -4.92
N LEU A 232 15.10 4.62 -6.09
CA LEU A 232 16.55 4.75 -6.28
C LEU A 232 17.04 6.16 -5.97
N TYR A 233 16.38 7.20 -6.49
CA TYR A 233 16.69 8.59 -6.18
C TYR A 233 16.70 8.85 -4.67
N LEU A 234 15.67 8.38 -3.94
CA LEU A 234 15.59 8.55 -2.50
C LEU A 234 16.72 7.79 -1.78
N ALA A 235 17.06 6.58 -2.21
CA ALA A 235 18.17 5.80 -1.67
C ALA A 235 19.53 6.51 -1.84
N PHE A 236 19.81 7.03 -3.04
CA PHE A 236 21.06 7.77 -3.32
C PHE A 236 21.16 9.05 -2.51
N THR A 237 20.07 9.80 -2.37
CA THR A 237 20.08 11.05 -1.58
C THR A 237 20.29 10.78 -0.10
N LEU A 238 19.71 9.70 0.45
CA LEU A 238 19.96 9.27 1.83
C LEU A 238 21.43 8.89 2.07
N LYS A 239 22.01 8.10 1.14
CA LYS A 239 23.44 7.72 1.25
C LYS A 239 24.37 8.95 1.25
N LYS A 240 24.05 9.96 0.42
CA LYS A 240 24.81 11.22 0.35
C LYS A 240 24.66 12.05 1.63
N GLU A 241 23.45 12.10 2.22
CA GLU A 241 23.19 12.81 3.48
C GLU A 241 23.97 12.16 4.65
N ASN A 242 23.95 10.83 4.75
CA ASN A 242 24.68 10.11 5.81
C ASN A 242 26.19 10.25 5.71
N ARG A 243 26.78 10.31 4.49
CA ARG A 243 28.23 10.55 4.29
C ARG A 243 28.69 11.95 4.66
N LYS A 244 27.80 12.94 4.72
CA LYS A 244 28.15 14.31 5.12
C LYS A 244 28.12 14.52 6.64
N LEU A 245 27.59 13.56 7.37
CA LEU A 245 27.46 13.58 8.83
C LEU A 245 28.56 12.76 9.52
N GLN A 246 29.37 12.03 8.73
CA GLN A 246 30.60 11.33 9.12
C GLN A 246 31.83 12.20 8.79
#